data_8363c5065f957adbe4cafb91d5a9ca2e
#
_entry.id   8363c5065f957adbe4cafb91d5a9ca2e
#
_cell.length_a   1.000
_cell.length_b   1.000
_cell.length_c   1.000
_cell.angle_alpha   90.00
_cell.angle_beta   90.00
_cell.angle_gamma   90.00
#
_symmetry.space_group_name_H-M   'P 1'
#
loop_
_entity.id
_entity.type
_entity.pdbx_description
1 polymer ?
#
loop_
_entity_poly.entity_id
_entity_poly.type
_entity_poly.pdbx_seq_one_letter_code
_entity_poly.pdbx_strand_id
1 'polypeptide(L)'
;MPTACKTQESHSLIFHGKGSSFFIICLVNVILSVITCGIFLPWAIVRCRRYIFENMELRGARFGYHAKGRDIFISWIAITVIMVLLSFIEFALTHSETIVFVPWIFILMLPFMMVKSLGYHAAMTSLNNVRFGFQCSMLRAWWILIGMPVLVLVLMSIVFIGLMQLLWPSDLEPMVSLIVCLIVLFVIAIFMLNGVVYRNWIMLFANNYKFGIHRFTINIKASRCIIILLISLIIQTPFIAVIVNIMNSLFMTSIITVYSRYCPVRKEHSH
;
A
#
# COMPACT_ATOMS: atom_id res chain seq x y z
N MET A 1 10.03 -51.17 -7.84
CA MET A 1 9.28 -50.55 -6.74
C MET A 1 8.42 -49.46 -7.33
N PRO A 2 7.09 -49.54 -7.30
CA PRO A 2 6.23 -48.49 -7.86
C PRO A 2 6.25 -47.28 -6.97
N THR A 3 6.64 -46.13 -7.52
CA THR A 3 6.53 -44.81 -6.90
C THR A 3 5.06 -44.51 -6.65
N ALA A 4 4.64 -44.61 -5.41
CA ALA A 4 3.31 -44.22 -4.98
C ALA A 4 3.12 -42.74 -5.34
N CYS A 5 2.28 -42.51 -6.35
CA CYS A 5 1.76 -41.18 -6.67
C CYS A 5 1.02 -40.69 -5.42
N LYS A 6 1.63 -39.77 -4.62
CA LYS A 6 0.95 -39.10 -3.52
C LYS A 6 -0.22 -38.35 -4.14
N THR A 7 -1.41 -38.88 -3.99
CA THR A 7 -2.66 -38.16 -4.26
C THR A 7 -2.61 -36.85 -3.48
N GLN A 8 -2.52 -35.77 -4.20
CA GLN A 8 -2.50 -34.41 -3.65
C GLN A 8 -3.92 -34.11 -3.16
N GLU A 9 -4.19 -34.41 -1.88
CA GLU A 9 -5.46 -34.08 -1.26
C GLU A 9 -5.62 -32.57 -1.23
N SER A 10 -6.57 -32.06 -1.99
CA SER A 10 -6.95 -30.64 -1.97
C SER A 10 -7.87 -30.40 -0.78
N HIS A 11 -7.44 -29.58 0.16
CA HIS A 11 -8.27 -29.18 1.29
C HIS A 11 -8.76 -27.76 1.07
N SER A 12 -10.09 -27.56 1.22
CA SER A 12 -10.71 -26.25 1.16
C SER A 12 -10.53 -25.51 2.49
N LEU A 13 -10.23 -24.22 2.39
CA LEU A 13 -10.25 -23.29 3.51
C LEU A 13 -11.69 -22.79 3.68
N ILE A 14 -12.26 -22.94 4.89
CA ILE A 14 -13.64 -22.54 5.19
C ILE A 14 -13.59 -21.24 6.02
N PHE A 15 -14.41 -20.27 5.65
CA PHE A 15 -14.54 -19.03 6.38
C PHE A 15 -15.93 -18.93 7.04
N HIS A 16 -15.95 -18.82 8.35
CA HIS A 16 -17.18 -18.75 9.16
C HIS A 16 -17.59 -17.33 9.55
N GLY A 17 -16.79 -16.33 9.19
CA GLY A 17 -17.04 -14.93 9.55
C GLY A 17 -18.25 -14.34 8.83
N LYS A 18 -19.04 -13.54 9.57
CA LYS A 18 -20.17 -12.78 9.02
C LYS A 18 -19.69 -11.40 8.57
N GLY A 19 -20.04 -10.98 7.34
CA GLY A 19 -19.68 -9.67 6.80
C GLY A 19 -20.21 -8.51 7.64
N SER A 20 -21.42 -8.61 8.19
CA SER A 20 -22.01 -7.60 9.08
C SER A 20 -21.21 -7.39 10.36
N SER A 21 -20.76 -8.47 11.00
CA SER A 21 -19.92 -8.39 12.20
C SER A 21 -18.56 -7.76 11.89
N PHE A 22 -17.95 -8.13 10.76
CA PHE A 22 -16.69 -7.52 10.32
C PHE A 22 -16.85 -6.03 10.01
N PHE A 23 -17.95 -5.64 9.35
CA PHE A 23 -18.25 -4.25 9.08
C PHE A 23 -18.35 -3.39 10.35
N ILE A 24 -19.07 -3.90 11.37
CA ILE A 24 -19.18 -3.21 12.67
C ILE A 24 -17.80 -3.04 13.33
N ILE A 25 -16.95 -4.09 13.30
CA ILE A 25 -15.58 -4.02 13.82
C ILE A 25 -14.78 -2.94 13.08
N CYS A 26 -14.86 -2.89 11.75
CA CYS A 26 -14.18 -1.88 10.94
C CYS A 26 -14.70 -0.48 11.25
N LEU A 27 -16.02 -0.28 11.34
CA LEU A 27 -16.64 1.01 11.64
C LEU A 27 -16.17 1.56 12.99
N VAL A 28 -16.24 0.74 14.04
CA VAL A 28 -15.77 1.12 15.39
C VAL A 28 -14.27 1.46 15.38
N ASN A 29 -13.47 0.68 14.68
CA ASN A 29 -12.03 0.90 14.56
C ASN A 29 -11.71 2.21 13.83
N VAL A 30 -12.46 2.56 12.78
CA VAL A 30 -12.31 3.83 12.05
C VAL A 30 -12.66 5.00 12.98
N ILE A 31 -13.81 4.94 13.66
CA ILE A 31 -14.25 6.00 14.60
C ILE A 31 -13.19 6.22 15.68
N LEU A 32 -12.73 5.15 16.35
CA LEU A 32 -11.68 5.25 17.37
C LEU A 32 -10.37 5.78 16.82
N SER A 33 -9.99 5.38 15.60
CA SER A 33 -8.75 5.87 14.97
C SER A 33 -8.83 7.37 14.64
N VAL A 34 -9.99 7.84 14.18
CA VAL A 34 -10.21 9.28 13.92
C VAL A 34 -10.19 10.08 15.22
N ILE A 35 -10.92 9.65 16.27
CA ILE A 35 -10.97 10.32 17.58
C ILE A 35 -9.57 10.41 18.21
N THR A 36 -8.75 9.36 18.06
CA THR A 36 -7.39 9.30 18.64
C THR A 36 -6.31 9.83 17.69
N CYS A 37 -6.67 10.52 16.60
CA CYS A 37 -5.72 11.01 15.58
C CYS A 37 -4.74 9.92 15.10
N GLY A 38 -5.21 8.69 14.92
CA GLY A 38 -4.42 7.57 14.42
C GLY A 38 -3.69 6.73 15.47
N ILE A 39 -3.63 7.16 16.73
CA ILE A 39 -2.96 6.40 17.82
C ILE A 39 -3.55 5.00 17.98
N PHE A 40 -4.86 4.84 17.74
CA PHE A 40 -5.55 3.55 17.87
C PHE A 40 -5.30 2.56 16.70
N LEU A 41 -4.73 3.00 15.59
CA LEU A 41 -4.51 2.17 14.38
C LEU A 41 -3.84 0.81 14.64
N PRO A 42 -2.79 0.67 15.47
CA PRO A 42 -2.18 -0.62 15.77
C PRO A 42 -3.16 -1.64 16.37
N TRP A 43 -4.04 -1.21 17.27
CA TRP A 43 -5.07 -2.07 17.87
C TRP A 43 -6.17 -2.40 16.87
N ALA A 44 -6.55 -1.45 16.02
CA ALA A 44 -7.52 -1.64 14.94
C ALA A 44 -7.04 -2.73 13.97
N ILE A 45 -5.79 -2.67 13.51
CA ILE A 45 -5.18 -3.67 12.62
C ILE A 45 -5.18 -5.06 13.26
N VAL A 46 -4.78 -5.17 14.53
CA VAL A 46 -4.77 -6.44 15.26
C VAL A 46 -6.18 -7.00 15.42
N ARG A 47 -7.17 -6.16 15.73
CA ARG A 47 -8.58 -6.58 15.91
C ARG A 47 -9.17 -7.10 14.60
N CYS A 48 -8.97 -6.40 13.49
CA CYS A 48 -9.42 -6.85 12.17
C CYS A 48 -8.77 -8.18 11.75
N ARG A 49 -7.44 -8.29 11.90
CA ARG A 49 -6.71 -9.53 11.58
C ARG A 49 -7.15 -10.69 12.47
N ARG A 50 -7.33 -10.46 13.76
CA ARG A 50 -7.81 -11.49 14.70
C ARG A 50 -9.15 -12.02 14.26
N TYR A 51 -10.12 -11.16 13.96
CA TYR A 51 -11.42 -11.59 13.47
C TYR A 51 -11.33 -12.47 12.23
N ILE A 52 -10.50 -12.10 11.26
CA ILE A 52 -10.32 -12.87 10.03
C ILE A 52 -9.73 -14.25 10.33
N PHE A 53 -8.62 -14.32 11.07
CA PHE A 53 -7.92 -15.58 11.32
C PHE A 53 -8.74 -16.53 12.21
N GLU A 54 -9.37 -16.04 13.28
CA GLU A 54 -10.18 -16.86 14.18
C GLU A 54 -11.44 -17.45 13.52
N ASN A 55 -11.92 -16.82 12.43
CA ASN A 55 -13.03 -17.34 11.62
C ASN A 55 -12.58 -18.18 10.41
N MET A 56 -11.28 -18.38 10.22
CA MET A 56 -10.74 -19.28 9.20
C MET A 56 -10.53 -20.67 9.77
N GLU A 57 -10.96 -21.69 9.02
CA GLU A 57 -10.83 -23.10 9.40
C GLU A 57 -10.18 -23.89 8.25
N LEU A 58 -9.22 -24.73 8.60
CA LEU A 58 -8.56 -25.66 7.69
C LEU A 58 -8.56 -27.06 8.34
N ARG A 59 -9.17 -28.04 7.68
CA ARG A 59 -9.28 -29.43 8.18
C ARG A 59 -9.88 -29.54 9.60
N GLY A 60 -10.90 -28.78 9.92
CA GLY A 60 -11.52 -28.77 11.26
C GLY A 60 -10.74 -28.02 12.32
N ALA A 61 -9.59 -27.45 11.99
CA ALA A 61 -8.77 -26.65 12.90
C ALA A 61 -8.89 -25.15 12.59
N ARG A 62 -9.14 -24.33 13.60
CA ARG A 62 -9.21 -22.88 13.49
C ARG A 62 -7.84 -22.25 13.66
N PHE A 63 -7.61 -21.17 12.94
CA PHE A 63 -6.41 -20.37 13.11
C PHE A 63 -6.49 -19.54 14.39
N GLY A 64 -5.39 -19.43 15.11
CA GLY A 64 -5.24 -18.51 16.23
C GLY A 64 -4.36 -17.32 15.85
N TYR A 65 -4.68 -16.13 16.35
CA TYR A 65 -3.90 -14.92 16.14
C TYR A 65 -3.57 -14.23 17.45
N HIS A 66 -2.29 -14.22 17.83
CA HIS A 66 -1.82 -13.85 19.17
C HIS A 66 -1.09 -12.49 19.21
N ALA A 67 -1.09 -11.71 18.13
CA ALA A 67 -0.46 -10.40 18.11
C ALA A 67 -1.12 -9.42 19.08
N LYS A 68 -0.30 -8.52 19.63
CA LYS A 68 -0.72 -7.45 20.54
C LYS A 68 -0.56 -6.10 19.86
N GLY A 69 -1.58 -5.25 19.94
CA GLY A 69 -1.53 -3.89 19.38
C GLY A 69 -0.42 -3.03 20.00
N ARG A 70 -0.10 -3.26 21.27
CA ARG A 70 0.98 -2.58 21.99
C ARG A 70 2.33 -2.78 21.31
N ASP A 71 2.66 -3.99 20.85
CA ASP A 71 3.98 -4.29 20.26
C ASP A 71 4.15 -3.56 18.93
N ILE A 72 3.07 -3.47 18.14
CA ILE A 72 3.03 -2.69 16.90
C ILE A 72 3.15 -1.19 17.21
N PHE A 73 2.44 -0.71 18.24
CA PHE A 73 2.48 0.69 18.65
C PHE A 73 3.88 1.12 19.10
N ILE A 74 4.56 0.31 19.92
CA ILE A 74 5.94 0.58 20.36
C ILE A 74 6.87 0.68 19.13
N SER A 75 6.71 -0.22 18.16
CA SER A 75 7.50 -0.18 16.92
C SER A 75 7.25 1.10 16.13
N TRP A 76 6.01 1.55 16.05
CA TRP A 76 5.64 2.81 15.38
C TRP A 76 6.26 4.02 16.06
N ILE A 77 6.15 4.10 17.40
CA ILE A 77 6.77 5.19 18.17
C ILE A 77 8.28 5.19 17.94
N ALA A 78 8.94 4.05 18.03
CA ALA A 78 10.39 3.96 17.82
C ALA A 78 10.80 4.50 16.44
N ILE A 79 10.07 4.12 15.38
CA ILE A 79 10.32 4.61 14.02
C ILE A 79 10.08 6.11 13.94
N THR A 80 8.97 6.60 14.51
CA THR A 80 8.64 8.04 14.50
C THR A 80 9.71 8.86 15.21
N VAL A 81 10.17 8.40 16.38
CA VAL A 81 11.24 9.08 17.13
C VAL A 81 12.54 9.12 16.32
N ILE A 82 12.93 8.01 15.69
CA ILE A 82 14.12 7.95 14.83
C ILE A 82 13.97 8.95 13.66
N MET A 83 12.81 9.00 13.00
CA MET A 83 12.57 9.92 11.87
C MET A 83 12.61 11.37 12.30
N VAL A 84 12.04 11.71 13.46
CA VAL A 84 12.09 13.07 14.02
C VAL A 84 13.53 13.47 14.36
N LEU A 85 14.31 12.59 14.97
CA LEU A 85 15.72 12.83 15.25
C LEU A 85 16.53 13.07 13.98
N LEU A 86 16.30 12.23 12.94
CA LEU A 86 16.97 12.41 11.64
C LEU A 86 16.58 13.72 10.99
N SER A 87 15.31 14.14 11.05
CA SER A 87 14.85 15.43 10.54
C SER A 87 15.50 16.59 11.27
N PHE A 88 15.65 16.48 12.58
CA PHE A 88 16.34 17.50 13.38
C PHE A 88 17.84 17.60 13.02
N ILE A 89 18.50 16.46 12.83
CA ILE A 89 19.90 16.41 12.37
C ILE A 89 20.04 17.04 10.98
N GLU A 90 19.15 16.69 10.05
CA GLU A 90 19.14 17.26 8.69
C GLU A 90 19.00 18.78 8.75
N PHE A 91 18.04 19.29 9.52
CA PHE A 91 17.86 20.73 9.74
C PHE A 91 19.11 21.41 10.32
N ALA A 92 19.72 20.80 11.33
CA ALA A 92 20.92 21.36 11.97
C ALA A 92 22.15 21.39 11.05
N LEU A 93 22.26 20.42 10.13
CA LEU A 93 23.38 20.33 9.18
C LEU A 93 23.19 21.23 7.96
N THR A 94 21.95 21.32 7.44
CA THR A 94 21.68 22.02 6.17
C THR A 94 21.26 23.48 6.40
N HIS A 95 20.84 23.84 7.62
CA HIS A 95 20.18 25.11 7.95
C HIS A 95 19.01 25.45 7.00
N SER A 96 18.44 24.41 6.36
CA SER A 96 17.34 24.52 5.41
C SER A 96 16.04 24.13 6.06
N GLU A 97 14.98 24.88 5.81
CA GLU A 97 13.63 24.52 6.27
C GLU A 97 13.06 23.32 5.50
N THR A 98 13.65 22.96 4.35
CA THR A 98 13.23 21.82 3.53
C THR A 98 13.95 20.53 3.94
N ILE A 99 13.20 19.58 4.47
CA ILE A 99 13.68 18.23 4.79
C ILE A 99 13.65 17.40 3.50
N VAL A 100 14.81 17.09 2.93
CA VAL A 100 14.95 16.39 1.63
C VAL A 100 15.38 14.93 1.80
N PHE A 101 16.36 14.64 2.66
CA PHE A 101 16.98 13.32 2.73
C PHE A 101 16.20 12.32 3.57
N VAL A 102 15.51 12.76 4.63
CA VAL A 102 14.76 11.88 5.54
C VAL A 102 13.67 11.07 4.83
N PRO A 103 12.85 11.63 3.90
CA PRO A 103 11.88 10.84 3.14
C PRO A 103 12.53 9.73 2.31
N TRP A 104 13.70 9.96 1.72
CA TRP A 104 14.42 8.94 0.94
C TRP A 104 14.95 7.82 1.83
N ILE A 105 15.48 8.15 3.02
CA ILE A 105 15.90 7.15 4.02
C ILE A 105 14.70 6.29 4.42
N PHE A 106 13.53 6.89 4.64
CA PHE A 106 12.31 6.16 4.97
C PHE A 106 11.89 5.20 3.85
N ILE A 107 11.90 5.64 2.59
CA ILE A 107 11.60 4.78 1.43
C ILE A 107 12.56 3.60 1.36
N LEU A 108 13.85 3.82 1.57
CA LEU A 108 14.85 2.76 1.59
C LEU A 108 14.66 1.76 2.72
N MET A 109 14.10 2.20 3.86
CA MET A 109 13.80 1.34 5.02
C MET A 109 12.51 0.53 4.86
N LEU A 110 11.59 0.92 3.96
CA LEU A 110 10.29 0.24 3.78
C LEU A 110 10.40 -1.28 3.58
N PRO A 111 11.27 -1.83 2.69
CA PRO A 111 11.37 -3.28 2.51
C PRO A 111 11.78 -4.02 3.79
N PHE A 112 12.70 -3.43 4.55
CA PHE A 112 13.12 -3.98 5.83
C PHE A 112 11.95 -4.04 6.82
N MET A 113 11.22 -2.92 6.96
CA MET A 113 10.07 -2.83 7.85
C MET A 113 8.96 -3.82 7.45
N MET A 114 8.68 -3.96 6.14
CA MET A 114 7.68 -4.90 5.63
C MET A 114 8.06 -6.35 5.92
N VAL A 115 9.29 -6.77 5.65
CA VAL A 115 9.77 -8.13 5.93
C VAL A 115 9.70 -8.45 7.43
N LYS A 116 10.10 -7.53 8.29
CA LYS A 116 10.02 -7.68 9.75
C LYS A 116 8.58 -7.75 10.25
N SER A 117 7.71 -6.87 9.74
CA SER A 117 6.28 -6.87 10.07
C SER A 117 5.60 -8.19 9.66
N LEU A 118 5.88 -8.68 8.45
CA LEU A 118 5.35 -9.98 8.00
C LEU A 118 5.87 -11.14 8.85
N GLY A 119 7.16 -11.12 9.19
CA GLY A 119 7.73 -12.11 10.10
C GLY A 119 7.06 -12.13 11.46
N TYR A 120 6.81 -10.95 12.04
CA TYR A 120 6.07 -10.81 13.30
C TYR A 120 4.66 -11.37 13.19
N HIS A 121 3.90 -10.96 12.17
CA HIS A 121 2.53 -11.42 11.98
C HIS A 121 2.45 -12.93 11.71
N ALA A 122 3.38 -13.50 10.94
CA ALA A 122 3.47 -14.94 10.74
C ALA A 122 3.71 -15.68 12.05
N ALA A 123 4.70 -15.25 12.85
CA ALA A 123 5.03 -15.86 14.14
C ALA A 123 3.87 -15.76 15.16
N MET A 124 3.01 -14.75 15.03
CA MET A 124 1.82 -14.58 15.88
C MET A 124 0.59 -15.34 15.38
N THR A 125 0.66 -15.97 14.20
CA THR A 125 -0.40 -16.83 13.66
C THR A 125 -0.07 -18.29 13.99
N SER A 126 -1.07 -19.05 14.48
CA SER A 126 -0.93 -20.47 14.78
C SER A 126 -2.08 -21.28 14.20
N LEU A 127 -1.81 -22.55 13.89
CA LEU A 127 -2.82 -23.56 13.53
C LEU A 127 -2.46 -24.83 14.28
N ASN A 128 -3.37 -25.40 15.06
CA ASN A 128 -3.09 -26.57 15.93
C ASN A 128 -1.83 -26.41 16.80
N ASN A 129 -1.64 -25.25 17.43
CA ASN A 129 -0.46 -24.89 18.22
C ASN A 129 0.88 -24.83 17.47
N VAL A 130 0.89 -25.04 16.14
CA VAL A 130 2.07 -24.84 15.30
C VAL A 130 2.06 -23.40 14.78
N ARG A 131 3.12 -22.66 15.05
CA ARG A 131 3.28 -21.27 14.58
C ARG A 131 3.75 -21.23 13.15
N PHE A 132 3.26 -20.23 12.42
CA PHE A 132 3.78 -19.92 11.09
C PHE A 132 5.13 -19.21 11.21
N GLY A 133 5.98 -19.42 10.21
CA GLY A 133 7.24 -18.70 10.05
C GLY A 133 7.26 -17.94 8.74
N PHE A 134 8.09 -16.91 8.67
CA PHE A 134 8.34 -16.16 7.45
C PHE A 134 9.86 -16.00 7.28
N GLN A 135 10.39 -16.43 6.15
CA GLN A 135 11.83 -16.32 5.86
C GLN A 135 12.01 -15.76 4.45
N CYS A 136 12.36 -14.50 4.37
CA CYS A 136 12.64 -13.80 3.12
C CYS A 136 14.05 -13.22 3.16
N SER A 137 14.78 -13.34 2.04
CA SER A 137 16.05 -12.64 1.85
C SER A 137 15.78 -11.13 1.71
N MET A 138 16.48 -10.31 2.51
CA MET A 138 16.34 -8.85 2.49
C MET A 138 16.65 -8.25 1.12
N LEU A 139 17.72 -8.74 0.46
CA LEU A 139 18.09 -8.27 -0.88
C LEU A 139 17.01 -8.54 -1.90
N ARG A 140 16.36 -9.72 -1.83
CA ARG A 140 15.25 -10.05 -2.74
C ARG A 140 14.03 -9.18 -2.48
N ALA A 141 13.70 -8.92 -1.22
CA ALA A 141 12.62 -8.02 -0.86
C ALA A 141 12.90 -6.60 -1.35
N TRP A 142 14.12 -6.10 -1.13
CA TRP A 142 14.53 -4.77 -1.57
C TRP A 142 14.48 -4.62 -3.10
N TRP A 143 14.98 -5.64 -3.83
CA TRP A 143 14.93 -5.66 -5.29
C TRP A 143 13.50 -5.64 -5.83
N ILE A 144 12.60 -6.45 -5.29
CA ILE A 144 11.21 -6.53 -5.78
C ILE A 144 10.40 -5.29 -5.37
N LEU A 145 10.64 -4.73 -4.18
CA LEU A 145 9.86 -3.62 -3.62
C LEU A 145 10.30 -2.25 -4.16
N ILE A 146 11.59 -2.05 -4.39
CA ILE A 146 12.17 -0.77 -4.81
C ILE A 146 12.90 -0.93 -6.14
N GLY A 147 13.83 -1.88 -6.25
CA GLY A 147 14.71 -1.99 -7.41
C GLY A 147 13.95 -2.18 -8.72
N MET A 148 13.02 -3.12 -8.76
CA MET A 148 12.21 -3.39 -9.95
C MET A 148 11.31 -2.21 -10.36
N PRO A 149 10.50 -1.60 -9.47
CA PRO A 149 9.70 -0.42 -9.82
C PRO A 149 10.54 0.74 -10.32
N VAL A 150 11.66 1.04 -9.65
CA VAL A 150 12.56 2.13 -10.07
C VAL A 150 13.18 1.84 -11.44
N LEU A 151 13.68 0.62 -11.67
CA LEU A 151 14.23 0.22 -12.96
C LEU A 151 13.21 0.39 -14.08
N VAL A 152 11.98 -0.07 -13.85
CA VAL A 152 10.88 0.05 -14.81
C VAL A 152 10.58 1.52 -15.10
N LEU A 153 10.48 2.37 -14.08
CA LEU A 153 10.24 3.81 -14.26
C LEU A 153 11.37 4.48 -15.06
N VAL A 154 12.62 4.16 -14.74
CA VAL A 154 13.79 4.71 -15.47
C VAL A 154 13.77 4.29 -16.93
N LEU A 155 13.57 2.99 -17.22
CA LEU A 155 13.52 2.50 -18.60
C LEU A 155 12.37 3.14 -19.38
N MET A 156 11.18 3.23 -18.77
CA MET A 156 10.03 3.88 -19.40
C MET A 156 10.25 5.36 -19.65
N SER A 157 10.93 6.07 -18.72
CA SER A 157 11.28 7.48 -18.91
C SER A 157 12.26 7.68 -20.06
N ILE A 158 13.26 6.81 -20.20
CA ILE A 158 14.20 6.85 -21.32
C ILE A 158 13.47 6.64 -22.65
N VAL A 159 12.60 5.63 -22.73
CA VAL A 159 11.81 5.37 -23.96
C VAL A 159 10.89 6.57 -24.27
N PHE A 160 10.23 7.13 -23.27
CA PHE A 160 9.36 8.30 -23.45
C PHE A 160 10.12 9.52 -23.99
N ILE A 161 11.27 9.85 -23.39
CA ILE A 161 12.11 10.96 -23.84
C ILE A 161 12.64 10.70 -25.28
N GLY A 162 13.06 9.46 -25.57
CA GLY A 162 13.54 9.10 -26.91
C GLY A 162 12.45 9.22 -27.97
N LEU A 163 11.21 8.77 -27.67
CA LEU A 163 10.08 8.94 -28.57
C LEU A 163 9.70 10.41 -28.76
N MET A 164 9.74 11.21 -27.68
CA MET A 164 9.53 12.66 -27.78
C MET A 164 10.54 13.32 -28.71
N GLN A 165 11.82 13.01 -28.60
CA GLN A 165 12.86 13.57 -29.47
C GLN A 165 12.74 13.13 -30.93
N LEU A 166 12.38 11.86 -31.16
CA LEU A 166 12.27 11.29 -32.49
C LEU A 166 11.06 11.81 -33.28
N LEU A 167 9.93 12.00 -32.57
CA LEU A 167 8.64 12.34 -33.17
C LEU A 167 8.28 13.83 -33.04
N TRP A 168 9.23 14.68 -32.64
CA TRP A 168 8.98 16.09 -32.39
C TRP A 168 8.54 16.81 -33.67
N PRO A 169 7.30 17.28 -33.79
CA PRO A 169 6.83 17.99 -34.98
C PRO A 169 7.20 19.47 -34.95
N SER A 170 7.30 20.08 -36.12
CA SER A 170 7.57 21.51 -36.28
C SER A 170 6.36 22.39 -35.92
N ASP A 171 5.15 21.87 -36.06
CA ASP A 171 3.91 22.62 -35.90
C ASP A 171 3.25 22.36 -34.53
N LEU A 172 2.60 23.40 -33.99
CA LEU A 172 2.07 23.37 -32.60
C LEU A 172 0.88 22.41 -32.42
N GLU A 173 -0.05 22.36 -33.37
CA GLU A 173 -1.26 21.52 -33.24
C GLU A 173 -0.95 20.01 -33.23
N PRO A 174 -0.16 19.46 -34.19
CA PRO A 174 0.21 18.05 -34.13
C PRO A 174 1.11 17.75 -32.94
N MET A 175 1.88 18.72 -32.44
CA MET A 175 2.72 18.57 -31.25
C MET A 175 1.90 18.28 -30.00
N VAL A 176 0.81 19.03 -29.73
CA VAL A 176 -0.05 18.83 -28.57
C VAL A 176 -0.73 17.45 -28.62
N SER A 177 -1.25 17.07 -29.81
CA SER A 177 -1.87 15.77 -30.01
C SER A 177 -0.90 14.62 -29.77
N LEU A 178 0.34 14.72 -30.25
CA LEU A 178 1.39 13.72 -30.04
C LEU A 178 1.75 13.59 -28.57
N ILE A 179 1.95 14.70 -27.85
CA ILE A 179 2.27 14.72 -26.42
C ILE A 179 1.17 13.99 -25.63
N VAL A 180 -0.10 14.33 -25.88
CA VAL A 180 -1.25 13.69 -25.22
C VAL A 180 -1.27 12.18 -25.48
N CYS A 181 -1.08 11.76 -26.74
CA CYS A 181 -1.03 10.35 -27.11
C CYS A 181 0.09 9.60 -26.39
N LEU A 182 1.31 10.16 -26.37
CA LEU A 182 2.45 9.55 -25.69
C LEU A 182 2.27 9.49 -24.18
N ILE A 183 1.67 10.50 -23.56
CA ILE A 183 1.34 10.47 -22.12
C ILE A 183 0.35 9.35 -21.83
N VAL A 184 -0.70 9.19 -22.62
CA VAL A 184 -1.69 8.13 -22.44
C VAL A 184 -1.05 6.75 -22.58
N LEU A 185 -0.22 6.54 -23.62
CA LEU A 185 0.51 5.28 -23.81
C LEU A 185 1.47 5.00 -22.66
N PHE A 186 2.17 6.03 -22.15
CA PHE A 186 3.07 5.92 -21.01
C PHE A 186 2.33 5.52 -19.73
N VAL A 187 1.18 6.11 -19.45
CA VAL A 187 0.33 5.76 -18.30
C VAL A 187 -0.16 4.31 -18.40
N ILE A 188 -0.63 3.89 -19.58
CA ILE A 188 -1.06 2.50 -19.82
C ILE A 188 0.11 1.53 -19.59
N ALA A 189 1.30 1.83 -20.13
CA ALA A 189 2.46 0.99 -19.98
C ALA A 189 2.90 0.86 -18.50
N ILE A 190 2.96 1.97 -17.76
CA ILE A 190 3.23 1.96 -16.31
C ILE A 190 2.20 1.08 -15.59
N PHE A 191 0.93 1.21 -15.93
CA PHE A 191 -0.13 0.44 -15.30
C PHE A 191 0.05 -1.06 -15.53
N MET A 192 0.34 -1.48 -16.77
CA MET A 192 0.60 -2.88 -17.10
C MET A 192 1.81 -3.45 -16.37
N LEU A 193 2.89 -2.66 -16.27
CA LEU A 193 4.11 -3.06 -15.56
C LEU A 193 3.89 -3.17 -14.05
N ASN A 194 3.06 -2.30 -13.46
CA ASN A 194 2.64 -2.43 -12.05
C ASN A 194 1.96 -3.77 -11.78
N GLY A 195 1.22 -4.33 -12.72
CA GLY A 195 0.64 -5.68 -12.60
C GLY A 195 1.70 -6.76 -12.43
N VAL A 196 2.82 -6.66 -13.12
CA VAL A 196 3.96 -7.59 -12.99
C VAL A 196 4.66 -7.42 -11.64
N VAL A 197 4.89 -6.17 -11.21
CA VAL A 197 5.48 -5.85 -9.91
C VAL A 197 4.59 -6.39 -8.78
N TYR A 198 3.29 -6.15 -8.87
CA TYR A 198 2.31 -6.64 -7.89
C TYR A 198 2.26 -8.18 -7.81
N ARG A 199 2.33 -8.86 -8.96
CA ARG A 199 2.49 -10.32 -9.00
C ARG A 199 3.73 -10.77 -8.23
N ASN A 200 4.89 -10.15 -8.51
CA ASN A 200 6.15 -10.52 -7.86
C ASN A 200 6.10 -10.27 -6.34
N TRP A 201 5.41 -9.23 -5.92
CA TRP A 201 5.10 -8.94 -4.53
C TRP A 201 4.32 -10.08 -3.87
N ILE A 202 3.18 -10.47 -4.45
CA ILE A 202 2.35 -11.54 -3.91
C ILE A 202 3.15 -12.84 -3.84
N MET A 203 3.91 -13.17 -4.89
CA MET A 203 4.75 -14.36 -4.91
C MET A 203 5.87 -14.30 -3.87
N LEU A 204 6.51 -13.14 -3.68
CA LEU A 204 7.52 -12.96 -2.63
C LEU A 204 6.93 -13.25 -1.26
N PHE A 205 5.76 -12.71 -0.94
CA PHE A 205 5.14 -12.92 0.37
C PHE A 205 4.67 -14.35 0.52
N ALA A 206 3.89 -14.87 -0.42
CA ALA A 206 3.26 -16.18 -0.29
C ALA A 206 4.28 -17.34 -0.25
N ASN A 207 5.32 -17.28 -1.08
CA ASN A 207 6.31 -18.36 -1.17
C ASN A 207 7.34 -18.37 -0.02
N ASN A 208 7.38 -17.32 0.80
CA ASN A 208 8.29 -17.23 1.94
C ASN A 208 7.61 -17.59 3.28
N TYR A 209 6.30 -17.89 3.28
CA TYR A 209 5.64 -18.46 4.44
C TYR A 209 6.00 -19.92 4.63
N LYS A 210 6.21 -20.31 5.89
CA LYS A 210 6.48 -21.69 6.32
C LYS A 210 5.47 -22.11 7.36
N PHE A 211 5.07 -23.37 7.34
CA PHE A 211 4.24 -24.00 8.34
C PHE A 211 4.94 -25.29 8.80
N GLY A 212 5.58 -25.26 9.95
CA GLY A 212 6.44 -26.34 10.38
C GLY A 212 7.57 -26.60 9.36
N ILE A 213 7.62 -27.81 8.80
CA ILE A 213 8.57 -28.22 7.74
C ILE A 213 8.08 -27.90 6.33
N HIS A 214 6.81 -27.53 6.17
CA HIS A 214 6.20 -27.29 4.85
C HIS A 214 6.38 -25.84 4.43
N ARG A 215 6.64 -25.63 3.13
CA ARG A 215 6.68 -24.30 2.49
C ARG A 215 5.48 -24.15 1.57
N PHE A 216 4.89 -22.97 1.60
CA PHE A 216 3.85 -22.62 0.63
C PHE A 216 4.51 -22.25 -0.70
N THR A 217 3.93 -22.72 -1.80
CA THR A 217 4.32 -22.32 -3.14
C THR A 217 3.08 -21.89 -3.90
N ILE A 218 3.05 -20.63 -4.32
CA ILE A 218 1.97 -20.06 -5.12
C ILE A 218 2.56 -19.60 -6.44
N ASN A 219 1.89 -19.96 -7.53
CA ASN A 219 2.21 -19.45 -8.85
C ASN A 219 0.99 -18.73 -9.44
N ILE A 220 1.08 -17.41 -9.59
CA ILE A 220 0.01 -16.56 -10.08
C ILE A 220 0.41 -16.03 -11.46
N LYS A 221 -0.49 -16.08 -12.44
CA LYS A 221 -0.28 -15.51 -13.78
C LYS A 221 -0.35 -13.97 -13.68
N ALA A 222 0.58 -13.27 -14.35
CA ALA A 222 0.61 -11.81 -14.37
C ALA A 222 -0.69 -11.20 -14.89
N SER A 223 -1.31 -11.81 -15.89
CA SER A 223 -2.60 -11.36 -16.45
C SER A 223 -3.72 -11.27 -15.42
N ARG A 224 -3.79 -12.20 -14.46
CA ARG A 224 -4.79 -12.14 -13.38
C ARG A 224 -4.54 -10.95 -12.46
N CYS A 225 -3.28 -10.66 -12.14
CA CYS A 225 -2.94 -9.48 -11.32
C CYS A 225 -3.27 -8.17 -12.04
N ILE A 226 -3.02 -8.09 -13.34
CA ILE A 226 -3.36 -6.91 -14.15
C ILE A 226 -4.88 -6.69 -14.16
N ILE A 227 -5.67 -7.74 -14.36
CA ILE A 227 -7.14 -7.66 -14.34
C ILE A 227 -7.65 -7.19 -12.97
N ILE A 228 -7.12 -7.73 -11.88
CA ILE A 228 -7.50 -7.33 -10.51
C ILE A 228 -7.17 -5.85 -10.27
N LEU A 229 -6.00 -5.38 -10.73
CA LEU A 229 -5.63 -3.98 -10.62
C LEU A 229 -6.54 -3.06 -11.46
N LEU A 230 -6.91 -3.48 -12.67
CA LEU A 230 -7.86 -2.74 -13.50
C LEU A 230 -9.24 -2.60 -12.84
N ILE A 231 -9.76 -3.71 -12.32
CA ILE A 231 -11.04 -3.70 -11.59
C ILE A 231 -10.95 -2.81 -10.35
N SER A 232 -9.84 -2.90 -9.60
CA SER A 232 -9.59 -2.06 -8.42
C SER A 232 -9.55 -0.57 -8.77
N LEU A 233 -8.91 -0.21 -9.88
CA LEU A 233 -8.85 1.17 -10.37
C LEU A 233 -10.25 1.70 -10.72
N ILE A 234 -11.07 0.92 -11.43
CA ILE A 234 -12.44 1.29 -11.80
C ILE A 234 -13.30 1.51 -10.53
N ILE A 235 -13.14 0.66 -9.52
CA ILE A 235 -13.90 0.79 -8.26
C ILE A 235 -13.43 1.99 -7.43
N GLN A 236 -12.13 2.28 -7.44
CA GLN A 236 -11.56 3.37 -6.62
C GLN A 236 -11.76 4.76 -7.22
N THR A 237 -11.83 4.89 -8.56
CA THR A 237 -11.96 6.19 -9.25
C THR A 237 -13.15 7.02 -8.77
N PRO A 238 -14.38 6.51 -8.67
CA PRO A 238 -15.51 7.32 -8.20
C PRO A 238 -15.36 7.73 -6.74
N PHE A 239 -14.77 6.88 -5.91
CA PHE A 239 -14.55 7.16 -4.49
C PHE A 239 -13.50 8.27 -4.29
N ILE A 240 -12.40 8.23 -5.03
CA ILE A 240 -11.37 9.27 -5.03
C ILE A 240 -11.95 10.59 -5.56
N ALA A 241 -12.74 10.56 -6.63
CA ALA A 241 -13.38 11.74 -7.19
C ALA A 241 -14.32 12.43 -6.17
N VAL A 242 -15.09 11.66 -5.40
CA VAL A 242 -15.95 12.19 -4.33
C VAL A 242 -15.12 12.86 -3.23
N ILE A 243 -14.03 12.22 -2.77
CA ILE A 243 -13.14 12.78 -1.76
C ILE A 243 -12.50 14.08 -2.25
N VAL A 244 -11.98 14.11 -3.47
CA VAL A 244 -11.36 15.31 -4.07
C VAL A 244 -12.37 16.44 -4.18
N ASN A 245 -13.61 16.16 -4.60
CA ASN A 245 -14.67 17.16 -4.68
C ASN A 245 -15.05 17.73 -3.30
N ILE A 246 -15.12 16.88 -2.28
CA ILE A 246 -15.37 17.32 -0.89
C ILE A 246 -14.24 18.22 -0.41
N MET A 247 -12.98 17.82 -0.61
CA MET A 247 -11.82 18.61 -0.23
C MET A 247 -11.77 19.96 -0.94
N ASN A 248 -12.03 20.00 -2.25
CA ASN A 248 -12.10 21.24 -3.03
C ASN A 248 -13.22 22.15 -2.52
N SER A 249 -14.40 21.60 -2.22
CA SER A 249 -15.52 22.36 -1.65
C SER A 249 -15.16 22.99 -0.30
N LEU A 250 -14.55 22.20 0.60
CA LEU A 250 -14.10 22.69 1.92
C LEU A 250 -13.02 23.77 1.79
N PHE A 251 -12.08 23.60 0.86
CA PHE A 251 -11.01 24.57 0.61
C PHE A 251 -11.57 25.90 0.08
N MET A 252 -12.46 25.85 -0.91
CA MET A 252 -13.13 27.03 -1.46
C MET A 252 -13.98 27.74 -0.42
N THR A 253 -14.72 27.01 0.42
CA THR A 253 -15.52 27.59 1.51
C THR A 253 -14.63 28.31 2.51
N SER A 254 -13.47 27.73 2.85
CA SER A 254 -12.49 28.34 3.75
C SER A 254 -11.92 29.64 3.18
N ILE A 255 -11.57 29.67 1.88
CA ILE A 255 -11.06 30.86 1.19
C ILE A 255 -12.15 31.96 1.19
N ILE A 256 -13.39 31.63 0.83
CA ILE A 256 -14.50 32.61 0.81
C ILE A 256 -14.74 33.18 2.20
N THR A 257 -14.70 32.36 3.24
CA THR A 257 -14.86 32.81 4.63
C THR A 257 -13.74 33.75 5.06
N VAL A 258 -12.48 33.46 4.70
CA VAL A 258 -11.33 34.32 4.97
C VAL A 258 -11.49 35.64 4.17
N TYR A 259 -11.84 35.56 2.89
CA TYR A 259 -12.00 36.76 2.06
C TYR A 259 -13.11 37.67 2.55
N SER A 260 -14.26 37.13 2.97
CA SER A 260 -15.38 37.90 3.54
C SER A 260 -15.02 38.56 4.88
N ARG A 261 -14.08 38.02 5.65
CA ARG A 261 -13.63 38.53 6.93
C ARG A 261 -12.61 39.70 6.79
N TYR A 262 -11.79 39.66 5.71
CA TYR A 262 -10.72 40.65 5.49
C TYR A 262 -11.02 41.69 4.40
N CYS A 263 -12.02 41.48 3.55
CA CYS A 263 -12.52 42.48 2.58
C CYS A 263 -14.02 42.73 2.80
N PRO A 264 -14.39 43.65 3.77
CA PRO A 264 -15.79 44.07 3.89
C PRO A 264 -16.17 44.81 2.63
N VAL A 265 -17.18 44.29 1.90
CA VAL A 265 -17.77 44.95 0.73
C VAL A 265 -18.25 46.35 1.17
N ARG A 266 -17.59 47.39 0.67
CA ARG A 266 -18.00 48.78 0.80
C ARG A 266 -19.38 48.93 0.19
N LYS A 267 -20.42 49.06 1.01
CA LYS A 267 -21.76 49.46 0.53
C LYS A 267 -21.62 50.85 -0.06
N GLU A 268 -21.60 50.95 -1.37
CA GLU A 268 -21.88 52.24 -2.05
C GLU A 268 -23.29 52.60 -1.77
N HIS A 269 -23.46 53.66 -0.96
CA HIS A 269 -24.72 54.36 -0.84
C HIS A 269 -24.96 55.07 -2.16
N SER A 270 -25.89 54.56 -3.00
CA SER A 270 -26.51 55.32 -4.09
C SER A 270 -27.46 56.35 -3.49
N HIS A 271 -27.07 57.62 -3.62
CA HIS A 271 -28.02 58.76 -3.56
C HIS A 271 -28.74 58.89 -4.91
#